data_75d9314d2b5fbf549e440c0b03eb464d
#
_entry.id   75d9314d2b5fbf549e440c0b03eb464d
#
_cell.length_a   1.000
_cell.length_b   1.000
_cell.length_c   1.000
_cell.angle_alpha   90.00
_cell.angle_beta   90.00
_cell.angle_gamma   90.00
#
_symmetry.space_group_name_H-M   'P 1'
#
loop_
_entity.id
_entity.type
_entity.pdbx_description
1 polymer ?
#
loop_
_entity_poly.entity_id
_entity_poly.type
_entity_poly.pdbx_seq_one_letter_code
_entity_poly.pdbx_strand_id
1 'polypeptide(L)'
;GGVIELLNKAGINKITKDEFVNNSFSGPVFVQLDTMDYNVRKDNSISKKSDFYSNPDLYESSFLKYAKHADIYIAGHYHSQKSPKIFTAQNARECKIKVIGDISCDIKGPIASTIRSSSIKNPIYGYNPITSEEDDYQKDEVIAVMAVDNLPCELPIDASYDFGKALIDKVLPILTDNKNQIIKRSTICEKGRLTSYFDYLKDYVGNI
;
A
#
# COMPACT_ATOMS: atom_id res chain seq x y z
N GLY A 1 5.82 -0.35 10.29
CA GLY A 1 4.69 -0.10 11.12
C GLY A 1 4.07 -1.36 11.69
N GLY A 2 2.78 -1.29 12.00
CA GLY A 2 2.04 -2.31 12.76
C GLY A 2 2.16 -3.75 12.24
N VAL A 3 2.15 -3.96 10.92
CA VAL A 3 2.31 -5.32 10.34
C VAL A 3 3.63 -5.96 10.79
N ILE A 4 4.74 -5.23 10.71
CA ILE A 4 6.06 -5.75 11.10
C ILE A 4 6.10 -6.06 12.60
N GLU A 5 5.48 -5.21 13.41
CA GLU A 5 5.38 -5.42 14.85
C GLU A 5 4.60 -6.70 15.18
N LEU A 6 3.46 -6.93 14.51
CA LEU A 6 2.67 -8.16 14.69
C LEU A 6 3.43 -9.40 14.23
N LEU A 7 4.10 -9.37 13.07
CA LEU A 7 4.90 -10.50 12.59
C LEU A 7 6.04 -10.85 13.56
N ASN A 8 6.72 -9.84 14.10
CA ASN A 8 7.76 -10.04 15.10
C ASN A 8 7.20 -10.61 16.41
N LYS A 9 6.04 -10.11 16.89
CA LYS A 9 5.35 -10.66 18.08
C LYS A 9 4.89 -12.10 17.87
N ALA A 10 4.52 -12.47 16.65
CA ALA A 10 4.18 -13.83 16.26
C ALA A 10 5.40 -14.76 16.10
N GLY A 11 6.61 -14.26 16.31
CA GLY A 11 7.85 -15.04 16.16
C GLY A 11 8.22 -15.33 14.70
N ILE A 12 7.65 -14.62 13.73
CA ILE A 12 7.97 -14.77 12.32
C ILE A 12 9.24 -13.97 12.01
N ASN A 13 10.27 -14.63 11.51
CA ASN A 13 11.57 -14.02 11.29
C ASN A 13 11.60 -13.18 10.01
N LYS A 14 12.16 -11.98 10.12
CA LYS A 14 12.49 -11.14 8.95
C LYS A 14 13.77 -11.65 8.31
N ILE A 15 13.73 -11.83 7.00
CA ILE A 15 14.88 -12.23 6.18
C ILE A 15 15.22 -11.16 5.14
N THR A 16 16.35 -11.29 4.49
CA THR A 16 16.77 -10.42 3.39
C THR A 16 16.00 -10.74 2.11
N LYS A 17 16.00 -9.81 1.17
CA LYS A 17 15.36 -9.96 -0.14
C LYS A 17 16.00 -11.06 -0.98
N ASP A 18 17.31 -11.16 -0.90
CA ASP A 18 18.08 -12.18 -1.62
C ASP A 18 17.82 -13.57 -1.06
N GLU A 19 17.79 -13.74 0.25
CA GLU A 19 17.39 -15.00 0.89
C GLU A 19 15.97 -15.39 0.50
N PHE A 20 15.04 -14.45 0.48
CA PHE A 20 13.64 -14.72 0.15
C PHE A 20 13.44 -15.29 -1.25
N VAL A 21 14.23 -14.83 -2.22
CA VAL A 21 14.10 -15.26 -3.63
C VAL A 21 14.92 -16.54 -3.89
N ASN A 22 16.04 -16.73 -3.19
CA ASN A 22 16.99 -17.79 -3.53
C ASN A 22 16.92 -19.02 -2.62
N ASN A 23 16.29 -18.93 -1.45
CA ASN A 23 16.26 -20.01 -0.48
C ASN A 23 14.84 -20.58 -0.30
N SER A 24 14.78 -21.82 0.22
CA SER A 24 13.54 -22.43 0.70
C SER A 24 13.56 -22.46 2.23
N PHE A 25 12.41 -22.28 2.85
CA PHE A 25 12.26 -22.19 4.30
C PHE A 25 11.30 -23.26 4.80
N SER A 26 11.62 -23.91 5.93
CA SER A 26 10.77 -24.91 6.58
C SER A 26 9.72 -24.29 7.51
N GLY A 27 9.85 -23.00 7.82
CA GLY A 27 8.93 -22.27 8.67
C GLY A 27 8.55 -20.91 8.10
N PRO A 28 7.63 -20.19 8.73
CA PRO A 28 7.19 -18.90 8.25
C PRO A 28 8.31 -17.84 8.37
N VAL A 29 8.51 -17.11 7.30
CA VAL A 29 9.44 -15.96 7.23
C VAL A 29 8.77 -14.81 6.52
N PHE A 30 9.27 -13.59 6.70
CA PHE A 30 8.80 -12.46 5.92
C PHE A 30 9.94 -11.60 5.39
N VAL A 31 9.68 -10.96 4.26
CA VAL A 31 10.53 -9.92 3.68
C VAL A 31 9.76 -8.61 3.62
N GLN A 32 10.42 -7.52 3.96
CA GLN A 32 9.89 -6.17 3.78
C GLN A 32 10.48 -5.57 2.51
N LEU A 33 9.62 -5.14 1.59
CA LEU A 33 10.00 -4.45 0.37
C LEU A 33 9.81 -2.94 0.51
N ASP A 34 10.75 -2.17 0.01
CA ASP A 34 10.62 -0.73 -0.19
C ASP A 34 10.28 -0.45 -1.67
N THR A 35 9.85 0.76 -1.96
CA THR A 35 9.42 1.23 -3.30
C THR A 35 10.37 0.81 -4.42
N MET A 36 11.70 0.94 -4.20
CA MET A 36 12.69 0.63 -5.24
C MET A 36 13.03 -0.86 -5.36
N ASP A 37 12.50 -1.71 -4.51
CA ASP A 37 12.69 -3.16 -4.63
C ASP A 37 11.82 -3.78 -5.72
N TYR A 38 10.67 -3.16 -5.98
CA TYR A 38 9.69 -3.64 -6.95
C TYR A 38 9.37 -2.64 -8.07
N ASN A 39 10.10 -1.52 -8.17
CA ASN A 39 10.03 -0.60 -9.31
C ASN A 39 11.41 -0.44 -9.94
N VAL A 40 11.50 -0.73 -11.22
CA VAL A 40 12.73 -0.65 -12.00
C VAL A 40 12.51 0.24 -13.22
N ARG A 41 13.58 0.92 -13.68
CA ARG A 41 13.48 1.71 -14.91
C ARG A 41 13.36 0.80 -16.13
N LYS A 42 12.49 1.18 -17.06
CA LYS A 42 12.26 0.47 -18.34
C LYS A 42 13.51 0.44 -19.24
N ASP A 43 14.39 1.44 -19.10
CA ASP A 43 15.64 1.54 -19.86
C ASP A 43 16.83 0.82 -19.20
N ASN A 44 16.58 0.06 -18.11
CA ASN A 44 17.59 -0.64 -17.30
C ASN A 44 18.65 0.26 -16.66
N SER A 45 18.48 1.56 -16.66
CA SER A 45 19.38 2.47 -15.94
C SER A 45 19.14 2.43 -14.44
N ILE A 46 20.03 3.05 -13.66
CA ILE A 46 19.98 3.03 -12.20
C ILE A 46 18.68 3.67 -11.71
N SER A 47 17.88 2.87 -11.00
CA SER A 47 16.64 3.32 -10.38
C SER A 47 16.91 4.15 -9.12
N LYS A 48 16.31 5.37 -9.05
CA LYS A 48 16.41 6.25 -7.89
C LYS A 48 15.03 6.65 -7.41
N LYS A 49 14.83 6.66 -6.09
CA LYS A 49 13.53 6.97 -5.46
C LYS A 49 13.02 8.37 -5.82
N SER A 50 13.89 9.38 -5.85
CA SER A 50 13.53 10.75 -6.25
C SER A 50 13.10 10.84 -7.71
N ASP A 51 13.79 10.11 -8.61
CA ASP A 51 13.44 10.06 -10.02
C ASP A 51 12.11 9.32 -10.24
N PHE A 52 11.88 8.22 -9.54
CA PHE A 52 10.61 7.51 -9.58
C PHE A 52 9.41 8.40 -9.20
N TYR A 53 9.54 9.22 -8.16
CA TYR A 53 8.47 10.13 -7.78
C TYR A 53 8.23 11.28 -8.76
N SER A 54 9.27 11.70 -9.48
CA SER A 54 9.15 12.76 -10.49
C SER A 54 8.70 12.24 -11.86
N ASN A 55 9.11 11.03 -12.22
CA ASN A 55 8.92 10.43 -13.54
C ASN A 55 8.43 8.97 -13.44
N PRO A 56 7.30 8.68 -12.78
CA PRO A 56 6.85 7.31 -12.51
C PRO A 56 6.54 6.50 -13.78
N ASP A 57 6.18 7.15 -14.88
CA ASP A 57 5.91 6.57 -16.19
C ASP A 57 7.15 5.94 -16.86
N LEU A 58 8.36 6.31 -16.43
CA LEU A 58 9.62 5.71 -16.89
C LEU A 58 9.91 4.36 -16.19
N TYR A 59 9.08 3.95 -15.25
CA TYR A 59 9.29 2.76 -14.44
C TYR A 59 8.27 1.67 -14.76
N GLU A 60 8.63 0.45 -14.40
CA GLU A 60 7.75 -0.72 -14.45
C GLU A 60 7.88 -1.54 -13.17
N SER A 61 6.90 -2.41 -12.93
CA SER A 61 6.92 -3.29 -11.76
C SER A 61 7.82 -4.51 -12.00
N SER A 62 8.69 -4.79 -11.04
CA SER A 62 9.44 -6.04 -10.93
C SER A 62 8.95 -6.92 -9.76
N PHE A 63 7.73 -6.67 -9.25
CA PHE A 63 7.19 -7.35 -8.08
C PHE A 63 7.00 -8.86 -8.29
N LEU A 64 6.78 -9.32 -9.52
CA LEU A 64 6.55 -10.74 -9.83
C LEU A 64 7.67 -11.65 -9.32
N LYS A 65 8.93 -11.17 -9.29
CA LYS A 65 10.06 -11.93 -8.75
C LYS A 65 9.89 -12.34 -7.29
N TYR A 66 9.17 -11.51 -6.49
CA TYR A 66 8.82 -11.84 -5.11
C TYR A 66 7.51 -12.63 -5.02
N ALA A 67 6.54 -12.28 -5.83
CA ALA A 67 5.22 -12.92 -5.85
C ALA A 67 5.28 -14.42 -6.18
N LYS A 68 6.30 -14.85 -6.92
CA LYS A 68 6.55 -16.27 -7.22
C LYS A 68 7.01 -17.10 -6.01
N HIS A 69 7.45 -16.44 -4.94
CA HIS A 69 7.97 -17.09 -3.72
C HIS A 69 7.09 -16.85 -2.49
N ALA A 70 6.15 -15.92 -2.57
CA ALA A 70 5.27 -15.54 -1.46
C ALA A 70 3.98 -16.35 -1.46
N ASP A 71 3.55 -16.83 -0.29
CA ASP A 71 2.21 -17.39 -0.07
C ASP A 71 1.20 -16.29 0.32
N ILE A 72 1.67 -15.25 1.02
CA ILE A 72 0.86 -14.13 1.51
C ILE A 72 1.51 -12.80 1.07
N TYR A 73 0.68 -11.88 0.58
CA TYR A 73 1.09 -10.51 0.28
C TYR A 73 0.29 -9.52 1.14
N ILE A 74 0.99 -8.67 1.88
CA ILE A 74 0.37 -7.59 2.65
C ILE A 74 0.78 -6.27 1.99
N ALA A 75 -0.19 -5.57 1.42
CA ALA A 75 -0.01 -4.31 0.73
C ALA A 75 -0.32 -3.13 1.65
N GLY A 76 0.70 -2.38 2.02
CA GLY A 76 0.60 -1.18 2.86
C GLY A 76 1.44 -0.05 2.28
N HIS A 77 1.18 0.31 1.03
CA HIS A 77 1.94 1.30 0.28
C HIS A 77 1.04 2.45 -0.15
N TYR A 78 1.65 3.59 -0.45
CA TYR A 78 1.00 4.67 -1.17
C TYR A 78 1.20 4.47 -2.67
N HIS A 79 0.13 4.65 -3.46
CA HIS A 79 0.17 4.55 -4.91
C HIS A 79 -0.33 5.85 -5.55
N SER A 80 0.43 6.37 -6.52
CA SER A 80 -0.02 7.44 -7.39
C SER A 80 -0.62 6.83 -8.66
N GLN A 81 -1.70 7.40 -9.19
CA GLN A 81 -2.31 6.94 -10.45
C GLN A 81 -1.35 6.95 -11.65
N LYS A 82 -0.28 7.76 -11.58
CA LYS A 82 0.77 7.81 -12.61
C LYS A 82 1.83 6.71 -12.47
N SER A 83 1.87 6.03 -11.31
CA SER A 83 2.84 4.97 -11.05
C SER A 83 2.43 3.66 -11.73
N PRO A 84 3.37 2.79 -12.10
CA PRO A 84 3.06 1.48 -12.64
C PRO A 84 2.27 0.64 -11.63
N LYS A 85 1.36 -0.21 -12.12
CA LYS A 85 0.68 -1.19 -11.28
C LYS A 85 1.71 -2.14 -10.68
N ILE A 86 1.61 -2.40 -9.37
CA ILE A 86 2.54 -3.26 -8.65
C ILE A 86 2.27 -4.73 -8.95
N PHE A 87 0.98 -5.14 -8.88
CA PHE A 87 0.53 -6.50 -9.08
C PHE A 87 -0.58 -6.53 -10.12
N THR A 88 -0.25 -6.98 -11.33
CA THR A 88 -1.18 -7.03 -12.47
C THR A 88 -1.98 -8.33 -12.51
N ALA A 89 -3.02 -8.41 -13.34
CA ALA A 89 -3.74 -9.65 -13.59
C ALA A 89 -2.83 -10.76 -14.17
N GLN A 90 -1.82 -10.39 -14.96
CA GLN A 90 -0.81 -11.33 -15.43
C GLN A 90 0.04 -11.87 -14.28
N ASN A 91 0.46 -11.00 -13.36
CA ASN A 91 1.20 -11.42 -12.17
C ASN A 91 0.38 -12.37 -11.30
N ALA A 92 -0.93 -12.15 -11.18
CA ALA A 92 -1.83 -13.02 -10.43
C ALA A 92 -1.91 -14.45 -10.99
N ARG A 93 -1.78 -14.62 -12.31
CA ARG A 93 -1.76 -15.93 -12.96
C ARG A 93 -0.44 -16.67 -12.79
N GLU A 94 0.65 -15.94 -12.58
CA GLU A 94 2.01 -16.48 -12.53
C GLU A 94 2.59 -16.59 -11.12
N CYS A 95 1.89 -16.05 -10.12
CA CYS A 95 2.37 -16.00 -8.74
C CYS A 95 2.00 -17.26 -7.94
N LYS A 96 2.61 -17.37 -6.76
CA LYS A 96 2.29 -18.40 -5.77
C LYS A 96 1.34 -17.88 -4.68
N ILE A 97 1.02 -16.58 -4.67
CA ILE A 97 0.25 -15.92 -3.62
C ILE A 97 -1.16 -16.52 -3.57
N LYS A 98 -1.57 -16.91 -2.36
CA LYS A 98 -2.90 -17.42 -2.05
C LYS A 98 -3.75 -16.42 -1.27
N VAL A 99 -3.11 -15.51 -0.54
CA VAL A 99 -3.79 -14.53 0.31
C VAL A 99 -3.20 -13.14 0.09
N ILE A 100 -4.07 -12.16 -0.11
CA ILE A 100 -3.70 -10.74 -0.19
C ILE A 100 -4.46 -9.96 0.86
N GLY A 101 -3.72 -9.29 1.76
CA GLY A 101 -4.23 -8.26 2.65
C GLY A 101 -3.93 -6.89 2.08
N ASP A 102 -4.87 -6.29 1.37
CA ASP A 102 -4.70 -4.96 0.80
C ASP A 102 -5.17 -3.87 1.78
N ILE A 103 -4.23 -3.36 2.56
CA ILE A 103 -4.46 -2.27 3.53
C ILE A 103 -4.67 -0.93 2.80
N SER A 104 -4.09 -0.77 1.60
CA SER A 104 -4.27 0.45 0.80
C SER A 104 -5.66 0.58 0.20
N CYS A 105 -6.31 -0.55 -0.12
CA CYS A 105 -7.69 -0.64 -0.61
C CYS A 105 -8.01 0.28 -1.79
N ASP A 106 -7.07 0.42 -2.73
CA ASP A 106 -7.25 1.22 -3.95
C ASP A 106 -7.95 0.39 -5.03
N ILE A 107 -9.28 0.54 -5.16
CA ILE A 107 -10.09 -0.21 -6.14
C ILE A 107 -9.60 0.08 -7.56
N LYS A 108 -9.32 -0.99 -8.33
CA LYS A 108 -8.71 -0.91 -9.67
C LYS A 108 -7.36 -0.18 -9.71
N GLY A 109 -6.76 -0.04 -8.55
CA GLY A 109 -5.48 0.64 -8.32
C GLY A 109 -4.26 -0.24 -8.67
N PRO A 110 -3.23 -0.22 -7.81
CA PRO A 110 -1.96 -0.90 -8.09
C PRO A 110 -2.04 -2.43 -8.02
N ILE A 111 -3.10 -2.98 -7.39
CA ILE A 111 -3.27 -4.42 -7.17
C ILE A 111 -4.51 -4.89 -7.92
N ALA A 112 -4.32 -5.71 -8.94
CA ALA A 112 -5.39 -6.15 -9.84
C ALA A 112 -6.49 -6.93 -9.11
N SER A 113 -6.16 -7.65 -8.04
CA SER A 113 -7.12 -8.41 -7.24
C SER A 113 -8.01 -7.54 -6.36
N THR A 114 -7.70 -6.25 -6.17
CA THR A 114 -8.55 -5.31 -5.44
C THR A 114 -9.62 -4.74 -6.36
N ILE A 115 -10.61 -5.60 -6.66
CA ILE A 115 -11.72 -5.28 -7.58
C ILE A 115 -12.87 -4.54 -6.90
N ARG A 116 -12.99 -4.68 -5.58
CA ARG A 116 -13.92 -3.97 -4.71
C ARG A 116 -13.38 -3.85 -3.29
N SER A 117 -13.95 -2.97 -2.49
CA SER A 117 -13.76 -3.02 -1.03
C SER A 117 -14.53 -4.20 -0.43
N SER A 118 -14.04 -4.69 0.70
CA SER A 118 -14.75 -5.59 1.58
C SER A 118 -15.18 -4.86 2.86
N SER A 119 -16.04 -5.48 3.65
CA SER A 119 -16.56 -4.90 4.89
C SER A 119 -16.09 -5.71 6.09
N ILE A 120 -16.12 -5.09 7.27
CA ILE A 120 -15.83 -5.78 8.54
C ILE A 120 -16.69 -7.05 8.71
N LYS A 121 -17.96 -7.00 8.29
CA LYS A 121 -18.87 -8.14 8.38
C LYS A 121 -18.52 -9.26 7.41
N ASN A 122 -18.04 -8.92 6.21
CA ASN A 122 -17.62 -9.85 5.16
C ASN A 122 -16.24 -9.43 4.64
N PRO A 123 -15.16 -9.75 5.38
CA PRO A 123 -13.86 -9.15 5.16
C PRO A 123 -13.09 -9.75 3.97
N ILE A 124 -13.50 -10.93 3.51
CA ILE A 124 -12.77 -11.70 2.48
C ILE A 124 -13.67 -11.98 1.28
N TYR A 125 -13.10 -11.86 0.10
CA TYR A 125 -13.66 -12.38 -1.16
C TYR A 125 -12.58 -13.10 -1.96
N GLY A 126 -12.96 -13.88 -2.95
CA GLY A 126 -12.04 -14.54 -3.86
C GLY A 126 -11.84 -13.74 -5.13
N TYR A 127 -10.61 -13.66 -5.61
CA TYR A 127 -10.26 -13.15 -6.93
C TYR A 127 -9.77 -14.30 -7.81
N ASN A 128 -10.47 -14.56 -8.90
CA ASN A 128 -10.07 -15.56 -9.89
C ASN A 128 -9.06 -14.94 -10.87
N PRO A 129 -7.78 -15.37 -10.90
CA PRO A 129 -6.77 -14.78 -11.78
C PRO A 129 -7.04 -14.99 -13.28
N ILE A 130 -7.81 -16.02 -13.63
CA ILE A 130 -8.11 -16.37 -15.04
C ILE A 130 -9.18 -15.43 -15.59
N THR A 131 -10.31 -15.30 -14.89
CA THR A 131 -11.45 -14.48 -15.30
C THR A 131 -11.28 -13.00 -14.92
N SER A 132 -10.43 -12.71 -13.93
CA SER A 132 -10.28 -11.39 -13.28
C SER A 132 -11.55 -10.91 -12.59
N GLU A 133 -12.40 -11.84 -12.17
CA GLU A 133 -13.69 -11.60 -11.50
C GLU A 133 -13.70 -12.22 -10.10
N GLU A 134 -14.76 -11.89 -9.34
CA GLU A 134 -14.99 -12.47 -8.03
C GLU A 134 -15.40 -13.94 -8.16
N ASP A 135 -14.85 -14.79 -7.28
CA ASP A 135 -15.13 -16.22 -7.22
C ASP A 135 -15.06 -16.70 -5.77
N ASP A 136 -15.35 -17.97 -5.52
CA ASP A 136 -15.25 -18.56 -4.19
C ASP A 136 -13.79 -18.68 -3.76
N TYR A 137 -13.42 -17.96 -2.68
CA TYR A 137 -12.05 -17.95 -2.13
C TYR A 137 -11.60 -19.30 -1.54
N GLN A 138 -12.49 -20.28 -1.40
CA GLN A 138 -12.15 -21.62 -0.94
C GLN A 138 -11.58 -22.51 -2.05
N LYS A 139 -11.65 -22.07 -3.31
CA LYS A 139 -11.07 -22.80 -4.43
C LYS A 139 -9.55 -22.62 -4.48
N ASP A 140 -8.81 -23.67 -4.80
CA ASP A 140 -7.35 -23.69 -4.78
C ASP A 140 -6.70 -22.67 -5.74
N GLU A 141 -7.33 -22.39 -6.88
CA GLU A 141 -6.84 -21.47 -7.91
C GLU A 141 -7.25 -20.01 -7.69
N VAL A 142 -8.06 -19.73 -6.64
CA VAL A 142 -8.58 -18.41 -6.33
C VAL A 142 -7.73 -17.77 -5.22
N ILE A 143 -7.43 -16.49 -5.37
CA ILE A 143 -6.70 -15.71 -4.38
C ILE A 143 -7.71 -15.12 -3.38
N ALA A 144 -7.57 -15.42 -2.10
CA ALA A 144 -8.36 -14.79 -1.04
C ALA A 144 -7.87 -13.35 -0.82
N VAL A 145 -8.79 -12.39 -0.89
CA VAL A 145 -8.48 -10.95 -0.79
C VAL A 145 -9.25 -10.32 0.36
N MET A 146 -8.54 -9.66 1.26
CA MET A 146 -9.06 -8.72 2.23
C MET A 146 -8.74 -7.30 1.77
N ALA A 147 -9.75 -6.47 1.59
CA ALA A 147 -9.63 -5.07 1.20
C ALA A 147 -10.67 -4.22 1.94
N VAL A 148 -10.62 -4.27 3.27
CA VAL A 148 -11.52 -3.48 4.13
C VAL A 148 -11.08 -2.02 4.08
N ASP A 149 -11.99 -1.14 3.65
CA ASP A 149 -11.72 0.28 3.45
C ASP A 149 -11.67 1.10 4.75
N ASN A 150 -12.13 0.52 5.86
CA ASN A 150 -12.17 1.20 7.16
C ASN A 150 -11.60 0.32 8.29
N LEU A 151 -10.36 -0.11 8.13
CA LEU A 151 -9.65 -0.93 9.12
C LEU A 151 -9.59 -0.33 10.54
N PRO A 152 -9.48 1.00 10.76
CA PRO A 152 -9.51 1.57 12.11
C PRO A 152 -10.77 1.24 12.90
N CYS A 153 -11.89 0.96 12.23
CA CYS A 153 -13.15 0.56 12.89
C CYS A 153 -13.14 -0.86 13.45
N GLU A 154 -12.15 -1.69 13.12
CA GLU A 154 -11.95 -3.02 13.73
C GLU A 154 -11.46 -2.92 15.17
N LEU A 155 -10.63 -1.91 15.48
CA LEU A 155 -10.07 -1.64 16.79
C LEU A 155 -10.25 -0.14 17.13
N PRO A 156 -11.49 0.36 17.26
CA PRO A 156 -11.78 1.79 17.30
C PRO A 156 -11.20 2.49 18.54
N ILE A 157 -11.11 1.81 19.66
CA ILE A 157 -10.54 2.36 20.90
C ILE A 157 -9.04 2.57 20.71
N ASP A 158 -8.31 1.55 20.22
CA ASP A 158 -6.85 1.64 20.02
C ASP A 158 -6.51 2.65 18.92
N ALA A 159 -7.24 2.63 17.81
CA ALA A 159 -7.06 3.59 16.72
C ALA A 159 -7.28 5.04 17.16
N SER A 160 -8.33 5.29 17.95
CA SER A 160 -8.63 6.62 18.49
C SER A 160 -7.58 7.07 19.50
N TYR A 161 -7.11 6.16 20.35
CA TYR A 161 -6.07 6.46 21.33
C TYR A 161 -4.75 6.83 20.65
N ASP A 162 -4.29 6.02 19.70
CA ASP A 162 -3.02 6.25 18.98
C ASP A 162 -3.07 7.53 18.14
N PHE A 163 -4.18 7.77 17.44
CA PHE A 163 -4.38 9.02 16.70
C PHE A 163 -4.39 10.22 17.63
N GLY A 164 -5.18 10.18 18.71
CA GLY A 164 -5.28 11.26 19.69
C GLY A 164 -3.93 11.57 20.35
N LYS A 165 -3.19 10.53 20.73
CA LYS A 165 -1.84 10.66 21.28
C LYS A 165 -0.89 11.33 20.28
N ALA A 166 -0.87 10.89 19.03
CA ALA A 166 -0.04 11.50 18.00
C ALA A 166 -0.39 12.97 17.74
N LEU A 167 -1.68 13.31 17.78
CA LEU A 167 -2.18 14.68 17.66
C LEU A 167 -1.67 15.55 18.82
N ILE A 168 -1.83 15.09 20.06
CA ILE A 168 -1.40 15.79 21.28
C ILE A 168 0.11 16.00 21.27
N ASP A 169 0.87 14.96 20.99
CA ASP A 169 2.33 14.98 21.12
C ASP A 169 3.01 15.78 20.00
N LYS A 170 2.47 15.74 18.77
CA LYS A 170 3.16 16.23 17.58
C LYS A 170 2.52 17.46 16.92
N VAL A 171 1.20 17.61 17.02
CA VAL A 171 0.48 18.66 16.31
C VAL A 171 0.11 19.83 17.20
N LEU A 172 -0.53 19.56 18.34
CA LEU A 172 -0.99 20.64 19.24
C LEU A 172 0.11 21.59 19.68
N PRO A 173 1.34 21.15 20.01
CA PRO A 173 2.40 22.06 20.44
C PRO A 173 2.84 23.09 19.39
N ILE A 174 2.61 22.77 18.11
CA ILE A 174 3.02 23.61 16.97
C ILE A 174 1.85 24.22 16.22
N LEU A 175 0.62 23.91 16.60
CA LEU A 175 -0.60 24.27 15.81
C LEU A 175 -0.75 25.77 15.59
N THR A 176 -0.34 26.59 16.56
CA THR A 176 -0.42 28.05 16.48
C THR A 176 0.84 28.71 15.92
N ASP A 177 1.88 27.93 15.62
CA ASP A 177 3.11 28.44 15.03
C ASP A 177 3.02 28.50 13.50
N ASN A 178 2.57 29.64 12.98
CA ASN A 178 2.45 29.89 11.54
C ASN A 178 3.80 29.87 10.78
N LYS A 179 4.94 29.87 11.49
CA LYS A 179 6.27 29.74 10.87
C LYS A 179 6.72 28.30 10.74
N ASN A 180 6.08 27.38 11.46
CA ASN A 180 6.42 25.96 11.43
C ASN A 180 6.16 25.36 10.04
N GLN A 181 7.16 24.67 9.51
CA GLN A 181 7.08 24.10 8.15
C GLN A 181 6.06 22.95 8.03
N ILE A 182 5.78 22.23 9.12
CA ILE A 182 4.74 21.19 9.13
C ILE A 182 3.38 21.85 8.96
N ILE A 183 3.09 22.90 9.75
CA ILE A 183 1.83 23.64 9.66
C ILE A 183 1.66 24.27 8.28
N LYS A 184 2.68 24.95 7.75
CA LYS A 184 2.63 25.52 6.39
C LYS A 184 2.28 24.49 5.32
N ARG A 185 2.93 23.34 5.35
CA ARG A 185 2.71 22.26 4.36
C ARG A 185 1.37 21.57 4.52
N SER A 186 0.78 21.57 5.71
CA SER A 186 -0.54 20.99 5.98
C SER A 186 -1.69 21.98 5.84
N THR A 187 -1.41 23.28 5.70
CA THR A 187 -2.44 24.31 5.53
C THR A 187 -2.95 24.29 4.09
N ILE A 188 -4.17 23.81 3.91
CA ILE A 188 -4.82 23.70 2.59
C ILE A 188 -5.23 25.10 2.12
N CYS A 189 -5.85 25.87 3.00
CA CYS A 189 -6.45 27.15 2.66
C CYS A 189 -6.04 28.22 3.68
N GLU A 190 -5.67 29.41 3.21
CA GLU A 190 -5.38 30.58 4.03
C GLU A 190 -6.11 31.80 3.45
N LYS A 191 -6.84 32.52 4.30
CA LYS A 191 -7.60 33.73 3.90
C LYS A 191 -8.52 33.50 2.68
N GLY A 192 -9.17 32.34 2.62
CA GLY A 192 -10.10 31.99 1.55
C GLY A 192 -9.44 31.55 0.23
N ARG A 193 -8.12 31.31 0.20
CA ARG A 193 -7.38 30.86 -0.99
C ARG A 193 -6.57 29.60 -0.71
N LEU A 194 -6.44 28.73 -1.71
CA LEU A 194 -5.53 27.59 -1.63
C LEU A 194 -4.09 28.07 -1.42
N THR A 195 -3.35 27.35 -0.58
CA THR A 195 -1.90 27.54 -0.47
C THR A 195 -1.19 26.87 -1.65
N SER A 196 0.03 27.28 -1.96
CA SER A 196 0.80 26.71 -3.08
C SER A 196 1.05 25.20 -2.98
N TYR A 197 1.04 24.64 -1.77
CA TYR A 197 1.16 23.19 -1.58
C TYR A 197 -0.07 22.42 -2.06
N PHE A 198 -1.21 23.08 -2.22
CA PHE A 198 -2.49 22.49 -2.59
C PHE A 198 -3.03 23.04 -3.92
N ASP A 199 -2.17 23.62 -4.75
CA ASP A 199 -2.51 24.10 -6.08
C ASP A 199 -3.16 23.05 -6.98
N TYR A 200 -2.87 21.77 -6.75
CA TYR A 200 -3.48 20.66 -7.46
C TYR A 200 -4.99 20.48 -7.21
N LEU A 201 -5.55 21.17 -6.20
CA LEU A 201 -6.99 21.18 -5.91
C LEU A 201 -7.74 22.31 -6.64
N LYS A 202 -7.09 23.12 -7.48
CA LYS A 202 -7.71 24.28 -8.16
C LYS A 202 -8.94 23.89 -8.95
N ASP A 203 -8.88 22.78 -9.69
CA ASP A 203 -10.01 22.31 -10.50
C ASP A 203 -11.20 21.84 -9.64
N TYR A 204 -10.92 21.36 -8.41
CA TYR A 204 -11.95 20.92 -7.45
C TYR A 204 -12.67 22.09 -6.78
N VAL A 205 -11.94 23.17 -6.47
CA VAL A 205 -12.52 24.35 -5.77
C VAL A 205 -13.30 25.23 -6.73
N GLY A 206 -13.12 25.07 -8.03
CA GLY A 206 -13.68 25.93 -9.06
C GLY A 206 -12.97 27.30 -9.12
N ASN A 207 -13.25 28.04 -10.15
CA ASN A 207 -12.80 29.45 -10.26
C ASN A 207 -13.68 30.31 -9.33
N ILE A 208 -13.27 30.41 -8.07
CA ILE A 208 -13.82 31.39 -7.12
C ILE A 208 -13.03 32.68 -7.25
#